data_97c3de3505324e92ae105361201ba7a5
#
_entry.id   97c3de3505324e92ae105361201ba7a5
#
_cell.length_a   1.000
_cell.length_b   1.000
_cell.length_c   1.000
_cell.angle_alpha   90.00
_cell.angle_beta   90.00
_cell.angle_gamma   90.00
#
_symmetry.space_group_name_H-M   'P 1'
#
loop_
_entity.id
_entity.type
_entity.pdbx_description
1 polymer ?
#
loop_
_entity_poly.entity_id
_entity_poly.type
_entity_poly.pdbx_seq_one_letter_code
_entity_poly.pdbx_strand_id
1 'polypeptide(L)'
;IIGPPRSGTTVLYQLLCKHTNFSYINNFIGHWYRIPILAAKAYTTLFKSEIELELNSNFGKSKNHYGPNEFGEFWYKYYSKTHSFKDQNKTSADKLRMEIAAITKIFKKPILLKNVVNSMRIESLSNIFNNSTFIVIGRDKLDNAQSILNARISLHNDKNHQWSVITPSMRNNPSLPFYKDIISQLDDIQLNIESSFKRIGNDKFIFIEYEDLCNNTPKVIKSILQKLNSRGLNLNEKGQIPRQLNFSTGIKVSEPDYELLREEIRKNE
;
A
#
# COMPACT_ATOMS: atom_id res chain seq x y z
N ILE A 1 -0.07 4.68 2.61
CA ILE A 1 1.08 3.87 2.18
C ILE A 1 0.82 3.39 0.77
N ILE A 2 1.80 3.57 -0.11
CA ILE A 2 1.80 3.18 -1.52
C ILE A 2 3.14 2.52 -1.89
N GLY A 3 3.20 1.92 -3.06
CA GLY A 3 4.37 1.24 -3.62
C GLY A 3 3.93 0.09 -4.53
N PRO A 4 4.86 -0.55 -5.25
CA PRO A 4 4.55 -1.70 -6.06
C PRO A 4 3.96 -2.86 -5.24
N PRO A 5 3.19 -3.77 -5.86
CA PRO A 5 2.80 -5.01 -5.21
C PRO A 5 4.04 -5.75 -4.69
N ARG A 6 3.96 -6.37 -3.52
CA ARG A 6 5.05 -7.15 -2.92
C ARG A 6 6.32 -6.36 -2.51
N SER A 7 6.27 -5.04 -2.48
CA SER A 7 7.38 -4.19 -2.01
C SER A 7 7.46 -4.05 -0.48
N GLY A 8 6.61 -4.72 0.31
CA GLY A 8 6.60 -4.59 1.76
C GLY A 8 5.55 -3.62 2.32
N THR A 9 4.67 -3.05 1.47
CA THR A 9 3.60 -2.13 1.89
C THR A 9 2.73 -2.66 3.03
N THR A 10 2.41 -3.97 3.02
CA THR A 10 1.60 -4.59 4.06
C THR A 10 2.33 -4.69 5.39
N VAL A 11 3.60 -5.08 5.36
CA VAL A 11 4.45 -5.18 6.56
C VAL A 11 4.59 -3.81 7.22
N LEU A 12 4.93 -2.78 6.44
CA LEU A 12 5.02 -1.41 6.93
C LEU A 12 3.67 -0.93 7.51
N TYR A 13 2.55 -1.23 6.84
CA TYR A 13 1.22 -0.86 7.31
C TYR A 13 0.90 -1.49 8.66
N GLN A 14 1.13 -2.79 8.80
CA GLN A 14 0.89 -3.52 10.04
C GLN A 14 1.78 -3.02 11.19
N LEU A 15 3.06 -2.77 10.91
CA LEU A 15 4.00 -2.21 11.91
C LEU A 15 3.53 -0.84 12.41
N LEU A 16 3.17 0.07 11.51
CA LEU A 16 2.68 1.39 11.88
C LEU A 16 1.33 1.31 12.61
N CYS A 17 0.41 0.44 12.20
CA CYS A 17 -0.85 0.23 12.91
C CYS A 17 -0.64 -0.31 14.34
N LYS A 18 0.31 -1.24 14.52
CA LYS A 18 0.59 -1.86 15.81
C LYS A 18 1.39 -0.96 16.75
N HIS A 19 2.43 -0.33 16.22
CA HIS A 19 3.46 0.32 17.03
C HIS A 19 3.35 1.84 17.05
N THR A 20 2.23 2.40 16.57
CA THR A 20 1.98 3.84 16.65
C THR A 20 0.54 4.13 17.04
N ASN A 21 0.25 5.41 17.29
CA ASN A 21 -1.10 5.85 17.61
C ASN A 21 -1.96 6.24 16.39
N PHE A 22 -1.61 5.80 15.19
CA PHE A 22 -2.49 5.93 14.01
C PHE A 22 -3.84 5.24 14.25
N SER A 23 -4.91 5.80 13.67
CA SER A 23 -6.10 5.03 13.35
C SER A 23 -5.96 4.42 11.96
N TYR A 24 -6.69 3.36 11.72
CA TYR A 24 -6.69 2.66 10.43
C TYR A 24 -8.04 2.02 10.17
N ILE A 25 -8.31 1.70 8.92
CA ILE A 25 -9.48 0.88 8.56
C ILE A 25 -9.16 -0.57 8.91
N ASN A 26 -9.99 -1.16 9.76
CA ASN A 26 -9.89 -2.58 10.11
C ASN A 26 -10.82 -3.44 9.25
N ASN A 27 -10.70 -4.77 9.38
CA ASN A 27 -11.50 -5.71 8.59
C ASN A 27 -13.00 -5.59 8.87
N PHE A 28 -13.42 -5.21 10.09
CA PHE A 28 -14.82 -4.95 10.39
C PHE A 28 -15.37 -3.80 9.55
N ILE A 29 -14.69 -2.65 9.54
CA ILE A 29 -15.10 -1.48 8.73
C ILE A 29 -14.98 -1.80 7.24
N GLY A 30 -13.91 -2.52 6.85
CA GLY A 30 -13.70 -2.94 5.47
C GLY A 30 -14.81 -3.84 4.93
N HIS A 31 -15.38 -4.71 5.76
CA HIS A 31 -16.53 -5.54 5.41
C HIS A 31 -17.79 -4.67 5.12
N TRP A 32 -18.00 -3.63 5.90
CA TRP A 32 -19.12 -2.69 5.76
C TRP A 32 -18.76 -1.45 4.92
N TYR A 33 -17.92 -1.62 3.89
CA TYR A 33 -17.38 -0.53 3.07
C TYR A 33 -18.44 0.37 2.41
N ARG A 34 -19.68 -0.10 2.26
CA ARG A 34 -20.80 0.68 1.72
C ARG A 34 -21.33 1.74 2.68
N ILE A 35 -21.22 1.48 3.99
CA ILE A 35 -21.68 2.34 5.09
C ILE A 35 -20.56 2.57 6.13
N PRO A 36 -19.35 3.01 5.70
CA PRO A 36 -18.15 2.94 6.52
C PRO A 36 -18.21 3.84 7.75
N ILE A 37 -18.96 4.94 7.69
CA ILE A 37 -19.15 5.87 8.83
C ILE A 37 -19.92 5.19 9.95
N LEU A 38 -21.02 4.49 9.62
CA LEU A 38 -21.80 3.73 10.60
C LEU A 38 -20.97 2.57 11.18
N ALA A 39 -20.22 1.86 10.33
CA ALA A 39 -19.33 0.80 10.75
C ALA A 39 -18.25 1.32 11.72
N ALA A 40 -17.65 2.48 11.45
CA ALA A 40 -16.67 3.09 12.34
C ALA A 40 -17.27 3.49 13.69
N LYS A 41 -18.48 4.06 13.71
CA LYS A 41 -19.21 4.36 14.96
C LYS A 41 -19.51 3.09 15.74
N ALA A 42 -20.07 2.06 15.08
CA ALA A 42 -20.38 0.79 15.73
C ALA A 42 -19.11 0.16 16.30
N TYR A 43 -18.02 0.13 15.53
CA TYR A 43 -16.74 -0.41 15.98
C TYR A 43 -16.23 0.28 17.24
N THR A 44 -16.18 1.60 17.28
CA THR A 44 -15.69 2.36 18.44
C THR A 44 -16.60 2.28 19.67
N THR A 45 -17.89 1.95 19.48
CA THR A 45 -18.84 1.75 20.58
C THR A 45 -18.76 0.32 21.15
N LEU A 46 -18.65 -0.69 20.28
CA LEU A 46 -18.68 -2.10 20.65
C LEU A 46 -17.30 -2.60 21.15
N PHE A 47 -16.22 -2.12 20.55
CA PHE A 47 -14.86 -2.57 20.85
C PHE A 47 -14.07 -1.45 21.55
N LYS A 48 -14.35 -1.26 22.84
CA LYS A 48 -13.72 -0.18 23.65
C LYS A 48 -12.30 -0.51 24.13
N SER A 49 -11.87 -1.76 24.10
CA SER A 49 -10.53 -2.17 24.53
C SER A 49 -9.51 -2.11 23.39
N GLU A 50 -8.29 -1.69 23.69
CA GLU A 50 -7.17 -1.85 22.75
C GLU A 50 -6.90 -3.35 22.55
N ILE A 51 -7.15 -3.83 21.34
CA ILE A 51 -6.88 -5.22 20.97
C ILE A 51 -5.45 -5.28 20.45
N GLU A 52 -4.66 -6.19 20.97
CA GLU A 52 -3.29 -6.40 20.51
C GLU A 52 -3.29 -6.97 19.09
N LEU A 53 -2.65 -6.23 18.16
CA LEU A 53 -2.54 -6.63 16.77
C LEU A 53 -1.47 -7.72 16.59
N GLU A 54 -1.87 -8.86 16.06
CA GLU A 54 -0.92 -9.86 15.59
C GLU A 54 -0.40 -9.47 14.20
N LEU A 55 0.92 -9.52 14.02
CA LEU A 55 1.59 -9.19 12.75
C LEU A 55 1.60 -10.40 11.79
N ASN A 56 0.43 -11.02 11.57
CA ASN A 56 0.31 -12.16 10.67
C ASN A 56 -0.53 -11.78 9.46
N SER A 57 0.06 -11.85 8.28
CA SER A 57 -0.69 -11.67 7.03
C SER A 57 -0.30 -12.71 5.98
N ASN A 58 -1.30 -13.29 5.32
CA ASN A 58 -1.12 -14.05 4.09
C ASN A 58 -1.50 -13.18 2.90
N PHE A 59 -0.54 -12.90 2.01
CA PHE A 59 -0.74 -12.08 0.80
C PHE A 59 -1.45 -10.73 1.04
N GLY A 60 -1.13 -10.07 2.16
CA GLY A 60 -1.69 -8.75 2.48
C GLY A 60 -2.99 -8.76 3.28
N LYS A 61 -3.57 -9.93 3.59
CA LYS A 61 -4.80 -10.03 4.37
C LYS A 61 -4.52 -10.44 5.81
N SER A 62 -5.00 -9.67 6.79
CA SER A 62 -5.04 -10.05 8.20
C SER A 62 -6.31 -10.84 8.51
N LYS A 63 -6.23 -11.81 9.43
CA LYS A 63 -7.35 -12.75 9.67
C LYS A 63 -8.45 -12.23 10.59
N ASN A 64 -8.16 -11.33 11.52
CA ASN A 64 -9.09 -10.91 12.56
C ASN A 64 -9.87 -9.65 12.14
N HIS A 65 -11.10 -9.44 12.70
CA HIS A 65 -11.92 -8.28 12.38
C HIS A 65 -11.30 -6.92 12.78
N TYR A 66 -10.37 -6.91 13.71
CA TYR A 66 -9.60 -5.73 14.09
C TYR A 66 -8.31 -5.53 13.27
N GLY A 67 -7.89 -6.52 12.50
CA GLY A 67 -6.70 -6.44 11.67
C GLY A 67 -6.81 -5.36 10.58
N PRO A 68 -5.67 -4.73 10.19
CA PRO A 68 -5.65 -3.69 9.18
C PRO A 68 -6.16 -4.17 7.82
N ASN A 69 -7.00 -3.36 7.18
CA ASN A 69 -7.63 -3.63 5.89
C ASN A 69 -7.18 -2.63 4.84
N GLU A 70 -6.93 -3.08 3.60
CA GLU A 70 -6.56 -2.22 2.48
C GLU A 70 -7.70 -1.37 1.94
N PHE A 71 -8.93 -1.65 2.38
CA PHE A 71 -10.14 -0.96 2.00
C PHE A 71 -10.39 -0.99 0.48
N GLY A 72 -10.06 -2.10 -0.17
CA GLY A 72 -10.06 -2.22 -1.63
C GLY A 72 -11.40 -1.88 -2.27
N GLU A 73 -12.49 -2.54 -1.83
CA GLU A 73 -13.84 -2.32 -2.35
C GLU A 73 -14.36 -0.90 -2.12
N PHE A 74 -13.93 -0.24 -1.05
CA PHE A 74 -14.27 1.15 -0.78
C PHE A 74 -13.74 2.09 -1.87
N TRP A 75 -12.48 1.90 -2.29
CA TRP A 75 -11.89 2.73 -3.35
C TRP A 75 -12.64 2.59 -4.67
N TYR A 76 -13.19 1.40 -4.96
CA TYR A 76 -13.99 1.17 -6.17
C TYR A 76 -15.39 1.81 -6.15
N LYS A 77 -15.83 2.39 -5.04
CA LYS A 77 -17.01 3.29 -5.03
C LYS A 77 -16.71 4.60 -5.78
N TYR A 78 -15.46 5.00 -5.83
CA TYR A 78 -15.00 6.29 -6.32
C TYR A 78 -14.11 6.22 -7.54
N TYR A 79 -13.43 5.12 -7.73
CA TYR A 79 -12.53 4.86 -8.85
C TYR A 79 -12.99 3.64 -9.63
N SER A 80 -12.89 3.70 -10.96
CA SER A 80 -13.26 2.58 -11.82
C SER A 80 -12.46 1.31 -11.48
N LYS A 81 -13.14 0.17 -11.51
CA LYS A 81 -12.48 -1.15 -11.41
C LYS A 81 -11.62 -1.47 -12.63
N THR A 82 -11.90 -0.83 -13.77
CA THR A 82 -11.10 -0.98 -15.00
C THR A 82 -9.77 -0.23 -14.93
N HIS A 83 -9.34 0.18 -13.73
CA HIS A 83 -8.09 0.87 -13.48
C HIS A 83 -7.89 2.15 -14.31
N SER A 84 -8.98 2.83 -14.68
CA SER A 84 -8.90 4.20 -15.15
C SER A 84 -8.45 5.07 -13.97
N PHE A 85 -7.23 5.58 -14.06
CA PHE A 85 -6.64 6.45 -13.02
C PHE A 85 -6.98 7.92 -13.24
N LYS A 86 -7.92 8.20 -14.15
CA LYS A 86 -8.37 9.55 -14.46
C LYS A 86 -9.09 10.18 -13.27
N ASP A 87 -9.05 11.48 -13.24
CA ASP A 87 -9.66 12.28 -12.20
C ASP A 87 -11.15 11.95 -12.02
N GLN A 88 -11.55 11.97 -10.76
CA GLN A 88 -12.94 11.86 -10.35
C GLN A 88 -13.73 13.09 -10.75
N ASN A 89 -15.02 12.95 -10.99
CA ASN A 89 -15.87 14.12 -10.99
C ASN A 89 -15.92 14.75 -9.58
N LYS A 90 -16.17 16.07 -9.51
CA LYS A 90 -16.16 16.85 -8.26
C LYS A 90 -17.05 16.23 -7.16
N THR A 91 -18.23 15.74 -7.53
CA THR A 91 -19.19 15.15 -6.58
C THR A 91 -18.62 13.86 -5.93
N SER A 92 -17.94 13.01 -6.68
CA SER A 92 -17.31 11.80 -6.15
C SER A 92 -16.11 12.12 -5.26
N ALA A 93 -15.32 13.12 -5.64
CA ALA A 93 -14.20 13.60 -4.84
C ALA A 93 -14.64 14.16 -3.49
N ASP A 94 -15.70 14.98 -3.47
CA ASP A 94 -16.25 15.54 -2.24
C ASP A 94 -16.83 14.47 -1.32
N LYS A 95 -17.56 13.48 -1.87
CA LYS A 95 -18.07 12.35 -1.08
C LYS A 95 -16.95 11.54 -0.46
N LEU A 96 -15.90 11.21 -1.23
CA LEU A 96 -14.73 10.50 -0.73
C LEU A 96 -14.06 11.27 0.41
N ARG A 97 -13.84 12.59 0.23
CA ARG A 97 -13.28 13.46 1.26
C ARG A 97 -14.13 13.46 2.53
N MET A 98 -15.44 13.60 2.40
CA MET A 98 -16.38 13.61 3.53
C MET A 98 -16.38 12.27 4.30
N GLU A 99 -16.40 11.13 3.62
CA GLU A 99 -16.40 9.82 4.29
C GLU A 99 -15.09 9.59 5.08
N ILE A 100 -13.93 9.87 4.49
CA ILE A 100 -12.64 9.72 5.19
C ILE A 100 -12.52 10.73 6.35
N ALA A 101 -12.93 11.97 6.15
CA ALA A 101 -12.92 12.98 7.21
C ALA A 101 -13.85 12.60 8.39
N ALA A 102 -15.04 12.07 8.11
CA ALA A 102 -15.97 11.60 9.13
C ALA A 102 -15.39 10.43 9.94
N ILE A 103 -14.77 9.45 9.26
CA ILE A 103 -14.11 8.32 9.92
C ILE A 103 -12.95 8.83 10.80
N THR A 104 -12.12 9.71 10.27
CA THR A 104 -11.00 10.32 11.02
C THR A 104 -11.49 11.04 12.27
N LYS A 105 -12.60 11.80 12.16
CA LYS A 105 -13.23 12.48 13.30
C LYS A 105 -13.77 11.51 14.35
N ILE A 106 -14.34 10.36 13.95
CA ILE A 106 -14.80 9.32 14.87
C ILE A 106 -13.62 8.73 15.65
N PHE A 107 -12.52 8.42 14.99
CA PHE A 107 -11.34 7.88 15.65
C PHE A 107 -10.55 8.89 16.47
N LYS A 108 -10.70 10.18 16.21
CA LYS A 108 -9.96 11.28 16.87
C LYS A 108 -8.43 11.13 16.79
N LYS A 109 -7.94 10.48 15.75
CA LYS A 109 -6.51 10.19 15.50
C LYS A 109 -6.21 10.33 14.00
N PRO A 110 -4.99 10.66 13.60
CA PRO A 110 -4.61 10.61 12.20
C PRO A 110 -4.89 9.24 11.61
N ILE A 111 -5.46 9.21 10.39
CA ILE A 111 -5.80 7.95 9.73
C ILE A 111 -4.67 7.51 8.80
N LEU A 112 -4.28 6.26 8.91
CA LEU A 112 -3.34 5.59 8.02
C LEU A 112 -4.11 4.68 7.05
N LEU A 113 -3.90 4.88 5.77
CA LEU A 113 -4.51 4.09 4.71
C LEU A 113 -3.43 3.41 3.87
N LYS A 114 -3.68 2.19 3.41
CA LYS A 114 -2.79 1.44 2.53
C LYS A 114 -3.59 0.81 1.41
N ASN A 115 -3.18 1.08 0.17
CA ASN A 115 -3.66 0.33 -0.98
C ASN A 115 -2.66 0.48 -2.14
N VAL A 116 -2.18 -0.62 -2.70
CA VAL A 116 -1.18 -0.60 -3.77
C VAL A 116 -1.71 0.02 -5.07
N VAL A 117 -3.01 -0.11 -5.36
CA VAL A 117 -3.62 0.51 -6.55
C VAL A 117 -3.58 2.04 -6.47
N ASN A 118 -3.55 2.60 -5.26
CA ASN A 118 -3.43 4.04 -5.06
C ASN A 118 -2.05 4.60 -5.47
N SER A 119 -1.07 3.75 -5.73
CA SER A 119 0.20 4.15 -6.36
C SER A 119 -0.03 4.74 -7.77
N MET A 120 -1.15 4.42 -8.41
CA MET A 120 -1.54 4.98 -9.71
C MET A 120 -2.54 6.15 -9.60
N ARG A 121 -2.89 6.59 -8.37
CA ARG A 121 -3.91 7.61 -8.09
C ARG A 121 -3.38 8.79 -7.27
N ILE A 122 -2.07 8.96 -7.22
CA ILE A 122 -1.37 9.88 -6.30
C ILE A 122 -1.85 11.32 -6.49
N GLU A 123 -1.88 11.82 -7.72
CA GLU A 123 -2.30 13.20 -8.02
C GLU A 123 -3.77 13.43 -7.66
N SER A 124 -4.65 12.51 -8.06
CA SER A 124 -6.07 12.58 -7.71
C SER A 124 -6.27 12.60 -6.19
N LEU A 125 -5.59 11.71 -5.46
CA LEU A 125 -5.65 11.67 -4.00
C LEU A 125 -5.07 12.92 -3.34
N SER A 126 -3.98 13.46 -3.89
CA SER A 126 -3.38 14.71 -3.38
C SER A 126 -4.32 15.91 -3.55
N ASN A 127 -5.06 15.96 -4.65
CA ASN A 127 -6.05 17.01 -4.91
C ASN A 127 -7.30 16.87 -4.01
N ILE A 128 -7.71 15.63 -3.71
CA ILE A 128 -8.82 15.36 -2.81
C ILE A 128 -8.43 15.64 -1.35
N PHE A 129 -7.24 15.25 -0.95
CA PHE A 129 -6.74 15.34 0.43
C PHE A 129 -5.50 16.25 0.50
N ASN A 130 -5.70 17.55 0.59
CA ASN A 130 -4.63 18.55 0.58
C ASN A 130 -3.54 18.31 1.64
N ASN A 131 -3.91 17.74 2.80
CA ASN A 131 -3.00 17.45 3.91
C ASN A 131 -2.51 15.99 3.93
N SER A 132 -2.62 15.27 2.80
CA SER A 132 -2.13 13.90 2.72
C SER A 132 -0.60 13.84 2.59
N THR A 133 -0.02 12.80 3.19
CA THR A 133 1.37 12.41 2.98
C THR A 133 1.41 11.00 2.41
N PHE A 134 2.21 10.79 1.38
CA PHE A 134 2.42 9.50 0.74
C PHE A 134 3.69 8.86 1.31
N ILE A 135 3.54 7.75 2.03
CA ILE A 135 4.67 6.93 2.45
C ILE A 135 4.87 5.89 1.33
N VAL A 136 5.95 6.03 0.60
CA VAL A 136 6.32 5.17 -0.53
C VAL A 136 7.32 4.14 -0.02
N ILE A 137 7.05 2.87 -0.22
CA ILE A 137 8.01 1.81 0.06
C ILE A 137 8.44 1.14 -1.24
N GLY A 138 9.74 1.24 -1.53
CA GLY A 138 10.43 0.56 -2.61
C GLY A 138 11.06 -0.74 -2.15
N ARG A 139 11.53 -1.53 -3.09
CA ARG A 139 12.26 -2.77 -2.90
C ARG A 139 13.11 -3.04 -4.12
N ASP A 140 14.23 -3.75 -3.96
CA ASP A 140 15.01 -4.25 -5.10
C ASP A 140 14.11 -4.82 -6.19
N LYS A 141 14.30 -4.37 -7.44
CA LYS A 141 13.41 -4.64 -8.56
C LYS A 141 13.31 -6.13 -8.89
N LEU A 142 14.43 -6.84 -8.84
CA LEU A 142 14.47 -8.27 -9.14
C LEU A 142 13.83 -9.09 -8.01
N ASP A 143 14.12 -8.76 -6.76
CA ASP A 143 13.49 -9.37 -5.59
C ASP A 143 11.96 -9.12 -5.57
N ASN A 144 11.53 -7.92 -5.98
CA ASN A 144 10.13 -7.59 -6.09
C ASN A 144 9.44 -8.40 -7.20
N ALA A 145 10.07 -8.48 -8.38
CA ALA A 145 9.57 -9.23 -9.53
C ALA A 145 9.40 -10.73 -9.22
N GLN A 146 10.40 -11.35 -8.58
CA GLN A 146 10.30 -12.74 -8.11
C GLN A 146 9.12 -12.93 -7.13
N SER A 147 8.93 -11.98 -6.22
CA SER A 147 7.82 -12.05 -5.24
C SER A 147 6.44 -11.90 -5.88
N ILE A 148 6.33 -11.12 -6.97
CA ILE A 148 5.11 -11.02 -7.77
C ILE A 148 4.86 -12.32 -8.52
N LEU A 149 5.89 -12.89 -9.16
CA LEU A 149 5.76 -14.18 -9.87
C LEU A 149 5.30 -15.30 -8.93
N ASN A 150 5.91 -15.41 -7.75
CA ASN A 150 5.49 -16.38 -6.73
C ASN A 150 4.03 -16.17 -6.29
N ALA A 151 3.58 -14.94 -6.17
CA ALA A 151 2.20 -14.65 -5.82
C ALA A 151 1.23 -15.08 -6.94
N ARG A 152 1.56 -14.84 -8.21
CA ARG A 152 0.76 -15.29 -9.36
C ARG A 152 0.63 -16.81 -9.38
N ILE A 153 1.74 -17.53 -9.25
CA ILE A 153 1.75 -19.00 -9.21
C ILE A 153 0.93 -19.52 -8.02
N SER A 154 1.16 -18.97 -6.83
CA SER A 154 0.50 -19.45 -5.61
C SER A 154 -1.00 -19.18 -5.57
N LEU A 155 -1.47 -18.06 -6.15
CA LEU A 155 -2.87 -17.65 -6.08
C LEU A 155 -3.69 -18.13 -7.29
N HIS A 156 -3.07 -18.23 -8.47
CA HIS A 156 -3.77 -18.47 -9.73
C HIS A 156 -3.27 -19.71 -10.46
N ASN A 157 -2.19 -20.34 -9.98
CA ASN A 157 -1.51 -21.44 -10.67
C ASN A 157 -1.11 -21.11 -12.13
N ASP A 158 -0.89 -19.82 -12.38
CA ASP A 158 -0.56 -19.30 -13.71
C ASP A 158 0.37 -18.09 -13.59
N LYS A 159 1.58 -18.21 -14.14
CA LYS A 159 2.58 -17.14 -14.13
C LYS A 159 2.25 -15.96 -15.05
N ASN A 160 1.42 -16.18 -16.08
CA ASN A 160 0.97 -15.14 -16.98
C ASN A 160 -0.30 -14.41 -16.51
N HIS A 161 -0.94 -14.90 -15.43
CA HIS A 161 -2.13 -14.23 -14.88
C HIS A 161 -1.78 -12.82 -14.39
N GLN A 162 -2.34 -11.80 -15.02
CA GLN A 162 -2.17 -10.41 -14.59
C GLN A 162 -2.82 -10.22 -13.21
N TRP A 163 -2.05 -9.69 -12.26
CA TRP A 163 -2.48 -9.65 -10.87
C TRP A 163 -2.17 -8.31 -10.19
N SER A 164 -3.00 -7.94 -9.22
CA SER A 164 -2.89 -6.78 -8.34
C SER A 164 -3.14 -5.45 -9.07
N VAL A 165 -2.14 -4.65 -9.36
CA VAL A 165 -2.25 -3.35 -10.02
C VAL A 165 -2.14 -3.57 -11.54
N ILE A 166 -3.25 -3.49 -12.26
CA ILE A 166 -3.23 -3.58 -13.72
C ILE A 166 -2.89 -2.21 -14.30
N THR A 167 -1.67 -2.04 -14.75
CA THR A 167 -1.14 -0.77 -15.25
C THR A 167 -1.51 -0.50 -16.71
N PRO A 168 -1.26 0.72 -17.25
CA PRO A 168 -1.51 1.02 -18.66
C PRO A 168 -0.78 0.09 -19.63
N SER A 169 0.51 -0.18 -19.38
CA SER A 169 1.31 -1.07 -20.25
C SER A 169 0.75 -2.49 -20.30
N MET A 170 0.34 -3.02 -19.15
CA MET A 170 -0.31 -4.35 -19.06
C MET A 170 -1.63 -4.40 -19.84
N ARG A 171 -2.45 -3.37 -19.76
CA ARG A 171 -3.73 -3.32 -20.48
C ARG A 171 -3.56 -3.20 -21.99
N ASN A 172 -2.60 -2.42 -22.42
CA ASN A 172 -2.33 -2.23 -23.83
C ASN A 172 -1.71 -3.48 -24.49
N ASN A 173 -1.12 -4.37 -23.65
CA ASN A 173 -0.44 -5.57 -24.10
C ASN A 173 -0.83 -6.79 -23.24
N PRO A 174 -2.08 -7.27 -23.32
CA PRO A 174 -2.58 -8.31 -22.40
C PRO A 174 -1.93 -9.69 -22.60
N SER A 175 -1.21 -9.90 -23.71
CA SER A 175 -0.55 -11.17 -24.06
C SER A 175 0.97 -11.13 -23.83
N LEU A 176 1.50 -10.17 -23.09
CA LEU A 176 2.92 -10.17 -22.74
C LEU A 176 3.28 -11.42 -21.94
N PRO A 177 4.45 -12.03 -22.21
CA PRO A 177 4.98 -13.07 -21.34
C PRO A 177 5.23 -12.51 -19.93
N PHE A 178 5.09 -13.36 -18.91
CA PHE A 178 5.05 -12.97 -17.49
C PHE A 178 6.20 -12.04 -17.08
N TYR A 179 7.41 -12.29 -17.57
CA TYR A 179 8.59 -11.50 -17.18
C TYR A 179 8.51 -10.07 -17.71
N LYS A 180 8.06 -9.85 -18.95
CA LYS A 180 7.81 -8.52 -19.50
C LYS A 180 6.64 -7.81 -18.81
N ASP A 181 5.56 -8.55 -18.57
CA ASP A 181 4.37 -8.02 -17.92
C ASP A 181 4.65 -7.58 -16.47
N ILE A 182 5.42 -8.37 -15.70
CA ILE A 182 5.82 -8.00 -14.34
C ILE A 182 6.74 -6.77 -14.34
N ILE A 183 7.74 -6.73 -15.22
CA ILE A 183 8.68 -5.60 -15.27
C ILE A 183 7.96 -4.32 -15.71
N SER A 184 7.10 -4.40 -16.74
CA SER A 184 6.29 -3.24 -17.16
C SER A 184 5.35 -2.75 -16.05
N GLN A 185 4.79 -3.66 -15.23
CA GLN A 185 4.00 -3.29 -14.05
C GLN A 185 4.81 -2.46 -13.05
N LEU A 186 6.02 -2.92 -12.75
CA LEU A 186 6.91 -2.22 -11.82
C LEU A 186 7.32 -0.85 -12.35
N ASP A 187 7.68 -0.78 -13.64
CA ASP A 187 8.11 0.45 -14.31
C ASP A 187 6.99 1.48 -14.38
N ASP A 188 5.79 1.10 -14.79
CA ASP A 188 4.63 2.00 -14.82
C ASP A 188 4.33 2.59 -13.43
N ILE A 189 4.40 1.78 -12.37
CA ILE A 189 4.16 2.24 -11.01
C ILE A 189 5.26 3.20 -10.57
N GLN A 190 6.53 2.86 -10.83
CA GLN A 190 7.66 3.71 -10.48
C GLN A 190 7.60 5.04 -11.21
N LEU A 191 7.38 5.03 -12.51
CA LEU A 191 7.21 6.24 -13.33
C LEU A 191 6.07 7.13 -12.84
N ASN A 192 4.94 6.54 -12.43
CA ASN A 192 3.83 7.30 -11.88
C ASN A 192 4.17 7.93 -10.52
N ILE A 193 4.89 7.22 -9.65
CA ILE A 193 5.36 7.76 -8.37
C ILE A 193 6.32 8.93 -8.60
N GLU A 194 7.32 8.76 -9.46
CA GLU A 194 8.31 9.80 -9.78
C GLU A 194 7.71 11.02 -10.43
N SER A 195 6.83 10.83 -11.41
CA SER A 195 6.14 11.93 -12.07
C SER A 195 5.22 12.69 -11.12
N SER A 196 4.52 11.98 -10.23
CA SER A 196 3.70 12.60 -9.20
C SER A 196 4.56 13.37 -8.18
N PHE A 197 5.69 12.80 -7.76
CA PHE A 197 6.64 13.45 -6.88
C PHE A 197 7.15 14.79 -7.47
N LYS A 198 7.53 14.79 -8.73
CA LYS A 198 7.98 16.01 -9.44
C LYS A 198 6.89 17.09 -9.53
N ARG A 199 5.61 16.68 -9.70
CA ARG A 199 4.49 17.62 -9.86
C ARG A 199 3.92 18.14 -8.54
N ILE A 200 3.85 17.29 -7.52
CA ILE A 200 3.19 17.62 -6.25
C ILE A 200 4.18 18.25 -5.26
N GLY A 201 5.46 17.90 -5.35
CA GLY A 201 6.54 18.42 -4.50
C GLY A 201 6.92 17.46 -3.34
N ASN A 202 8.12 17.71 -2.82
CA ASN A 202 8.80 16.84 -1.86
C ASN A 202 8.08 16.73 -0.52
N ASP A 203 7.35 17.76 -0.15
CA ASP A 203 6.73 17.88 1.18
C ASP A 203 5.67 16.80 1.44
N LYS A 204 5.13 16.19 0.38
CA LYS A 204 4.08 15.19 0.49
C LYS A 204 4.58 13.75 0.46
N PHE A 205 5.89 13.53 0.32
CA PHE A 205 6.43 12.17 0.19
C PHE A 205 7.41 11.81 1.29
N ILE A 206 7.39 10.52 1.67
CA ILE A 206 8.39 9.87 2.52
C ILE A 206 8.77 8.58 1.83
N PHE A 207 10.01 8.47 1.37
CA PHE A 207 10.52 7.26 0.73
C PHE A 207 11.19 6.35 1.75
N ILE A 208 10.92 5.05 1.63
CA ILE A 208 11.43 3.98 2.49
C ILE A 208 11.88 2.83 1.59
N GLU A 209 13.05 2.29 1.86
CA GLU A 209 13.50 1.05 1.24
C GLU A 209 13.10 -0.14 2.13
N TYR A 210 12.60 -1.21 1.51
CA TYR A 210 12.16 -2.40 2.22
C TYR A 210 13.30 -3.06 2.99
N GLU A 211 14.49 -3.06 2.42
CA GLU A 211 15.70 -3.59 3.01
C GLU A 211 16.08 -2.84 4.28
N ASP A 212 15.99 -1.52 4.26
CA ASP A 212 16.21 -0.68 5.45
C ASP A 212 15.17 -0.96 6.55
N LEU A 213 13.89 -1.09 6.15
CA LEU A 213 12.83 -1.47 7.08
C LEU A 213 13.10 -2.81 7.73
N CYS A 214 13.58 -3.80 6.99
CA CYS A 214 13.89 -5.11 7.53
C CYS A 214 15.14 -5.11 8.42
N ASN A 215 16.19 -4.40 8.04
CA ASN A 215 17.46 -4.38 8.75
C ASN A 215 17.41 -3.54 10.04
N ASN A 216 16.60 -2.47 10.07
CA ASN A 216 16.51 -1.58 11.23
C ASN A 216 15.11 -0.97 11.37
N THR A 217 14.14 -1.81 11.70
CA THR A 217 12.73 -1.43 11.82
C THR A 217 12.51 -0.23 12.75
N PRO A 218 13.09 -0.15 13.96
CA PRO A 218 12.85 0.98 14.86
C PRO A 218 13.34 2.32 14.30
N LYS A 219 14.51 2.32 13.65
CA LYS A 219 15.06 3.54 13.02
C LYS A 219 14.15 4.06 11.91
N VAL A 220 13.66 3.16 11.07
CA VAL A 220 12.76 3.53 9.95
C VAL A 220 11.43 4.07 10.49
N ILE A 221 10.79 3.39 11.45
CA ILE A 221 9.54 3.86 12.06
C ILE A 221 9.75 5.23 12.72
N LYS A 222 10.81 5.41 13.51
CA LYS A 222 11.14 6.68 14.14
C LYS A 222 11.33 7.81 13.11
N SER A 223 12.03 7.55 12.01
CA SER A 223 12.23 8.51 10.92
C SER A 223 10.89 8.92 10.28
N ILE A 224 9.99 7.96 10.05
CA ILE A 224 8.63 8.25 9.53
C ILE A 224 7.88 9.17 10.50
N LEU A 225 7.85 8.81 11.79
CA LEU A 225 7.15 9.61 12.81
C LEU A 225 7.71 11.01 12.93
N GLN A 226 9.04 11.17 12.94
CA GLN A 226 9.69 12.47 12.97
C GLN A 226 9.29 13.35 11.79
N LYS A 227 9.32 12.81 10.55
CA LYS A 227 8.90 13.53 9.35
C LYS A 227 7.42 13.90 9.37
N LEU A 228 6.56 13.04 9.89
CA LEU A 228 5.12 13.32 9.99
C LEU A 228 4.82 14.33 11.11
N ASN A 229 5.50 14.24 12.23
CA ASN A 229 5.34 15.17 13.34
C ASN A 229 5.86 16.58 13.01
N SER A 230 6.94 16.70 12.22
CA SER A 230 7.39 18.00 11.72
C SER A 230 6.37 18.67 10.77
N ARG A 231 5.39 17.89 10.25
CA ARG A 231 4.26 18.38 9.45
C ARG A 231 2.98 18.63 10.29
N GLY A 232 3.12 18.65 11.61
CA GLY A 232 2.01 18.98 12.53
C GLY A 232 1.17 17.79 13.00
N LEU A 233 1.56 16.54 12.71
CA LEU A 233 0.92 15.39 13.33
C LEU A 233 1.49 15.18 14.75
N ASN A 234 0.68 14.56 15.61
CA ASN A 234 1.12 14.16 16.95
C ASN A 234 1.11 12.63 17.05
N LEU A 235 2.16 12.02 16.55
CA LEU A 235 2.32 10.57 16.48
C LEU A 235 3.39 10.10 17.46
N ASN A 236 3.07 9.04 18.19
CA ASN A 236 3.94 8.44 19.19
C ASN A 236 4.12 6.94 18.92
N GLU A 237 5.26 6.41 19.30
CA GLU A 237 5.53 4.98 19.33
C GLU A 237 4.71 4.29 20.43
N LYS A 238 4.33 3.03 20.20
CA LYS A 238 3.63 2.17 21.13
C LYS A 238 4.28 0.79 21.19
N GLY A 239 4.41 0.26 22.39
CA GLY A 239 4.94 -1.09 22.61
C GLY A 239 6.37 -1.27 22.08
N GLN A 240 6.80 -2.51 22.05
CA GLN A 240 8.15 -2.86 21.61
C GLN A 240 8.18 -3.13 20.10
N ILE A 241 8.92 -2.34 19.35
CA ILE A 241 9.14 -2.51 17.91
C ILE A 241 10.21 -3.61 17.70
N PRO A 242 9.97 -4.60 16.81
CA PRO A 242 10.99 -5.60 16.50
C PRO A 242 12.25 -4.93 15.93
N ARG A 243 13.42 -5.38 16.34
CA ARG A 243 14.70 -4.78 15.88
C ARG A 243 14.92 -4.99 14.39
N GLN A 244 14.59 -6.19 13.92
CA GLN A 244 14.77 -6.63 12.53
C GLN A 244 13.58 -7.49 12.12
N LEU A 245 13.35 -7.58 10.82
CA LEU A 245 12.38 -8.48 10.20
C LEU A 245 13.11 -9.51 9.36
N ASN A 246 12.59 -10.71 9.32
CA ASN A 246 13.11 -11.75 8.43
C ASN A 246 12.73 -11.40 6.99
N PHE A 247 13.71 -11.28 6.11
CA PHE A 247 13.48 -11.23 4.68
C PHE A 247 14.48 -12.15 3.97
N SER A 248 14.01 -12.77 2.91
CA SER A 248 14.86 -13.66 2.12
C SER A 248 15.44 -12.89 0.93
N THR A 249 16.72 -13.14 0.67
CA THR A 249 17.44 -12.71 -0.54
C THR A 249 17.72 -13.90 -1.44
N GLY A 250 18.23 -13.66 -2.64
CA GLY A 250 18.60 -14.70 -3.59
C GLY A 250 17.45 -15.21 -4.46
N ILE A 251 17.69 -16.36 -5.11
CA ILE A 251 16.73 -16.95 -6.06
C ILE A 251 15.55 -17.55 -5.31
N LYS A 252 14.32 -17.15 -5.67
CA LYS A 252 13.05 -17.54 -5.03
C LYS A 252 12.07 -18.19 -6.00
N VAL A 253 12.42 -18.24 -7.27
CA VAL A 253 11.65 -18.83 -8.37
C VAL A 253 12.54 -19.86 -9.08
N SER A 254 12.03 -20.54 -10.11
CA SER A 254 12.89 -21.43 -10.91
C SER A 254 14.03 -20.62 -11.55
N GLU A 255 15.20 -21.24 -11.72
CA GLU A 255 16.37 -20.57 -12.29
C GLU A 255 16.11 -20.02 -13.71
N PRO A 256 15.41 -20.71 -14.61
CA PRO A 256 15.02 -20.14 -15.90
C PRO A 256 14.14 -18.92 -15.78
N ASP A 257 13.15 -18.91 -14.87
CA ASP A 257 12.27 -17.75 -14.66
C ASP A 257 13.04 -16.57 -14.05
N TYR A 258 13.99 -16.84 -13.15
CA TYR A 258 14.88 -15.83 -12.59
C TYR A 258 15.71 -15.13 -13.66
N GLU A 259 16.35 -15.90 -14.55
CA GLU A 259 17.17 -15.34 -15.63
C GLU A 259 16.33 -14.49 -16.60
N LEU A 260 15.11 -14.93 -16.96
CA LEU A 260 14.21 -14.15 -17.79
C LEU A 260 13.86 -12.79 -17.16
N LEU A 261 13.58 -12.76 -15.84
CA LEU A 261 13.31 -11.51 -15.12
C LEU A 261 14.56 -10.62 -15.09
N ARG A 262 15.73 -11.20 -14.80
CA ARG A 262 16.99 -10.47 -14.71
C ARG A 262 17.41 -9.85 -16.06
N GLU A 263 17.27 -10.62 -17.14
CA GLU A 263 17.57 -10.11 -18.48
C GLU A 263 16.62 -9.00 -18.92
N GLU A 264 15.34 -9.11 -18.59
CA GLU A 264 14.37 -8.08 -18.96
C GLU A 264 14.63 -6.77 -18.19
N ILE A 265 15.04 -6.83 -16.92
CA ILE A 265 15.46 -5.65 -16.15
C ILE A 265 16.65 -4.98 -16.84
N ARG A 266 17.69 -5.75 -17.19
CA ARG A 266 18.91 -5.21 -17.84
C ARG A 266 18.66 -4.56 -19.19
N LYS A 267 17.63 -4.97 -19.92
CA LYS A 267 17.26 -4.35 -21.21
C LYS A 267 16.59 -2.99 -21.05
N ASN A 268 16.03 -2.74 -19.87
CA ASN A 268 15.25 -1.52 -19.58
C ASN A 268 16.07 -0.49 -18.75
N GLU A 269 17.27 -0.85 -18.31
CA GLU A 269 18.26 0.05 -17.71
C GLU A 269 19.09 0.77 -18.79
#